data_ce24946529b529488848f00bbc41ad3d
#
_entry.id   ce24946529b529488848f00bbc41ad3d
#
_cell.length_a   1.000
_cell.length_b   1.000
_cell.length_c   1.000
_cell.angle_alpha   90.00
_cell.angle_beta   90.00
_cell.angle_gamma   90.00
#
_symmetry.space_group_name_H-M   'P 1'
#
loop_
_entity.id
_entity.type
_entity.pdbx_description
1 polymer ?
#
loop_
_entity_poly.entity_id
_entity_poly.type
_entity_poly.pdbx_seq_one_letter_code
_entity_poly.pdbx_strand_id
1 'polypeptide(L)'
;MRQLVLYIHGKGGNAMEADHYKTLFAGYDVIGIDYHADNPWDAISEFKEFFHRYRQWYDSIILIANSIGAYFSMCALNNEQVDKAFFISTIL
;
A
#
# COMPACT_ATOMS: atom_id res chain seq x y z
N MET A 1 3.16 15.48 13.52
CA MET A 1 3.57 14.22 12.85
C MET A 1 2.58 13.88 11.76
N ARG A 2 3.08 13.61 10.57
CA ARG A 2 2.23 13.21 9.44
C ARG A 2 2.18 11.70 9.36
N GLN A 3 0.98 11.14 9.37
CA GLN A 3 0.75 9.71 9.39
C GLN A 3 -0.09 9.30 8.19
N LEU A 4 0.31 8.22 7.53
CA LEU A 4 -0.32 7.75 6.30
C LEU A 4 -0.73 6.30 6.41
N VAL A 5 -1.93 5.98 5.92
CA VAL A 5 -2.33 4.63 5.58
C VAL A 5 -2.32 4.53 4.05
N LEU A 6 -1.46 3.68 3.52
CA LEU A 6 -1.44 3.34 2.10
C LEU A 6 -2.24 2.06 1.88
N TYR A 7 -3.19 2.11 0.97
CA TYR A 7 -3.99 0.95 0.62
C TYR A 7 -3.68 0.46 -0.79
N ILE A 8 -3.43 -0.83 -0.92
CA ILE A 8 -3.16 -1.49 -2.21
C ILE A 8 -4.27 -2.52 -2.44
N HIS A 9 -5.08 -2.30 -3.47
CA HIS A 9 -6.20 -3.18 -3.77
C HIS A 9 -5.76 -4.51 -4.38
N GLY A 10 -6.66 -5.48 -4.37
CA GLY A 10 -6.46 -6.76 -5.02
C GLY A 10 -6.93 -6.75 -6.47
N LYS A 11 -6.89 -7.93 -7.09
CA LYS A 11 -7.36 -8.12 -8.46
C LYS A 11 -8.85 -7.79 -8.54
N GLY A 12 -9.22 -6.98 -9.52
CA GLY A 12 -10.61 -6.56 -9.68
C GLY A 12 -11.06 -5.45 -8.74
N GLY A 13 -10.19 -5.03 -7.81
CA GLY A 13 -10.48 -3.91 -6.93
C GLY A 13 -10.02 -2.59 -7.52
N ASN A 14 -10.04 -1.54 -6.70
CA ASN A 14 -9.60 -0.21 -7.12
C ASN A 14 -9.15 0.61 -5.90
N ALA A 15 -8.48 1.72 -6.19
CA ALA A 15 -7.93 2.60 -5.16
C ALA A 15 -9.00 3.22 -4.25
N MET A 16 -10.23 3.35 -4.71
CA MET A 16 -11.31 3.95 -3.93
C MET A 16 -11.71 3.09 -2.73
N GLU A 17 -11.36 1.81 -2.73
CA GLU A 17 -11.59 0.95 -1.57
C GLU A 17 -10.89 1.47 -0.32
N ALA A 18 -9.86 2.29 -0.49
CA ALA A 18 -9.17 2.94 0.63
C ALA A 18 -10.09 3.77 1.51
N ASP A 19 -11.17 4.31 0.95
CA ASP A 19 -12.11 5.13 1.71
C ASP A 19 -12.72 4.39 2.90
N HIS A 20 -12.81 3.07 2.81
CA HIS A 20 -13.28 2.24 3.90
C HIS A 20 -12.44 2.42 5.17
N TYR A 21 -11.16 2.72 5.02
CA TYR A 21 -10.23 2.82 6.15
C TYR A 21 -10.18 4.21 6.78
N LYS A 22 -10.79 5.20 6.17
CA LYS A 22 -10.76 6.59 6.69
C LYS A 22 -11.39 6.70 8.06
N THR A 23 -12.48 5.98 8.31
CA THR A 23 -13.15 5.99 9.59
C THR A 23 -12.40 5.20 10.66
N LEU A 24 -11.60 4.22 10.25
CA LEU A 24 -10.85 3.35 11.16
C LEU A 24 -9.54 3.98 11.62
N PHE A 25 -9.00 4.90 10.85
CA PHE A 25 -7.71 5.53 11.11
C PHE A 25 -7.87 7.04 11.19
N ALA A 26 -8.63 7.50 12.19
CA ALA A 26 -8.80 8.93 12.41
C ALA A 26 -7.44 9.58 12.71
N GLY A 27 -7.19 10.73 12.09
CA GLY A 27 -5.92 11.42 12.25
C GLY A 27 -4.83 10.99 11.25
N TYR A 28 -5.09 9.96 10.44
CA TYR A 28 -4.20 9.54 9.38
C TYR A 28 -4.72 10.05 8.04
N ASP A 29 -3.81 10.37 7.13
CA ASP A 29 -4.18 10.46 5.72
C ASP A 29 -4.35 9.03 5.21
N VAL A 30 -5.35 8.81 4.37
CA VAL A 30 -5.60 7.49 3.77
C VAL A 30 -5.58 7.63 2.25
N ILE A 31 -4.65 6.95 1.62
CA ILE A 31 -4.45 7.05 0.17
C ILE A 31 -4.48 5.65 -0.44
N GLY A 32 -5.35 5.47 -1.42
CA GLY A 32 -5.36 4.26 -2.24
C GLY A 32 -4.42 4.42 -3.42
N ILE A 33 -3.66 3.38 -3.72
CA ILE A 33 -2.74 3.37 -4.86
C ILE A 33 -3.45 2.77 -6.07
N ASP A 34 -3.46 3.51 -7.17
CA ASP A 34 -3.99 3.04 -8.44
C ASP A 34 -2.81 2.52 -9.27
N TYR A 35 -2.46 1.27 -9.03
CA TYR A 35 -1.32 0.67 -9.71
C TYR A 35 -1.73 -0.03 -10.99
N HIS A 36 -0.78 -0.18 -11.91
CA HIS A 36 -1.00 -0.74 -13.24
C HIS A 36 -0.30 -2.07 -13.46
N ALA A 37 0.63 -2.43 -12.60
CA ALA A 37 1.39 -3.68 -12.73
C ALA A 37 0.45 -4.89 -12.66
N ASP A 38 0.70 -5.86 -13.54
CA ASP A 38 -0.03 -7.12 -13.56
C ASP A 38 0.88 -8.33 -13.37
N ASN A 39 2.14 -8.09 -13.08
CA ASN A 39 3.14 -9.12 -12.81
C ASN A 39 4.11 -8.63 -11.74
N PRO A 40 4.86 -9.55 -11.08
CA PRO A 40 5.73 -9.15 -9.97
C PRO A 40 6.87 -8.23 -10.38
N TRP A 41 7.41 -8.37 -11.56
CA TRP A 41 8.56 -7.57 -11.99
C TRP A 41 8.19 -6.10 -12.15
N ASP A 42 7.08 -5.84 -12.84
CA ASP A 42 6.57 -4.48 -13.01
C ASP A 42 6.14 -3.91 -11.66
N ALA A 43 5.55 -4.74 -10.81
CA ALA A 43 5.10 -4.32 -9.48
C ALA A 43 6.27 -3.89 -8.60
N ILE A 44 7.38 -4.59 -8.65
CA ILE A 44 8.55 -4.22 -7.84
C ILE A 44 8.97 -2.78 -8.15
N SER A 45 9.09 -2.44 -9.42
CA SER A 45 9.48 -1.08 -9.84
C SER A 45 8.44 -0.05 -9.45
N GLU A 46 7.19 -0.34 -9.75
CA GLU A 46 6.09 0.61 -9.52
C GLU A 46 5.86 0.87 -8.04
N PHE A 47 5.83 -0.19 -7.23
CA PHE A 47 5.55 -0.08 -5.80
C PHE A 47 6.72 0.55 -5.04
N LYS A 48 7.95 0.22 -5.39
CA LYS A 48 9.12 0.86 -4.77
C LYS A 48 9.10 2.37 -4.96
N GLU A 49 8.67 2.82 -6.14
CA GLU A 49 8.56 4.24 -6.40
C GLU A 49 7.49 4.88 -5.51
N PHE A 50 6.33 4.25 -5.37
CA PHE A 50 5.28 4.73 -4.47
C PHE A 50 5.77 4.83 -3.03
N PHE A 51 6.36 3.75 -2.51
CA PHE A 51 6.83 3.72 -1.12
C PHE A 51 7.90 4.78 -0.87
N HIS A 52 8.85 4.91 -1.78
CA HIS A 52 9.90 5.92 -1.67
C HIS A 52 9.32 7.33 -1.66
N ARG A 53 8.39 7.61 -2.57
CA ARG A 53 7.77 8.92 -2.69
C ARG A 53 7.03 9.30 -1.42
N TYR A 54 6.18 8.42 -0.92
CA TYR A 54 5.39 8.73 0.26
C TYR A 54 6.22 8.77 1.52
N ARG A 55 7.30 8.00 1.59
CA ARG A 55 8.18 8.05 2.76
C ARG A 55 8.79 9.42 2.98
N GLN A 56 9.01 10.17 1.92
CA GLN A 56 9.55 11.53 2.03
C GLN A 56 8.55 12.51 2.63
N TRP A 57 7.25 12.22 2.53
CA TRP A 57 6.19 13.12 2.95
C TRP A 57 5.60 12.79 4.31
N TYR A 58 5.82 11.58 4.80
CA TYR A 58 5.16 11.09 6.01
C TYR A 58 6.16 10.53 7.00
N ASP A 59 5.89 10.80 8.29
CA ASP A 59 6.72 10.31 9.40
C ASP A 59 6.42 8.85 9.72
N SER A 60 5.15 8.45 9.53
CA SER A 60 4.68 7.10 9.82
C SER A 60 3.83 6.60 8.67
N ILE A 61 4.09 5.38 8.22
CA ILE A 61 3.34 4.76 7.13
C ILE A 61 2.88 3.36 7.57
N ILE A 62 1.57 3.14 7.45
CA ILE A 62 0.95 1.83 7.61
C ILE A 62 0.49 1.39 6.23
N LEU A 63 0.92 0.21 5.81
CA LEU A 63 0.50 -0.38 4.54
C LEU A 63 -0.60 -1.41 4.80
N ILE A 64 -1.69 -1.30 4.06
CA ILE A 64 -2.74 -2.30 4.03
C ILE A 64 -2.85 -2.78 2.59
N ALA A 65 -2.59 -4.04 2.35
CA ALA A 65 -2.58 -4.60 1.01
C ALA A 65 -3.43 -5.86 0.94
N ASN A 66 -4.19 -6.00 -0.14
CA ASN A 66 -5.18 -7.04 -0.28
C ASN A 66 -4.85 -7.97 -1.45
N SER A 67 -4.93 -9.27 -1.22
CA SER A 67 -4.85 -10.30 -2.26
C SER A 67 -3.55 -10.18 -3.08
N ILE A 68 -3.64 -10.03 -4.41
CA ILE A 68 -2.45 -9.91 -5.25
C ILE A 68 -1.65 -8.65 -4.94
N GLY A 69 -2.32 -7.60 -4.48
CA GLY A 69 -1.63 -6.39 -4.00
C GLY A 69 -0.71 -6.67 -2.83
N ALA A 70 -1.11 -7.59 -1.94
CA ALA A 70 -0.25 -8.02 -0.84
C ALA A 70 0.98 -8.76 -1.35
N TYR A 71 0.82 -9.64 -2.32
CA TYR A 71 1.93 -10.35 -2.91
C TYR A 71 2.92 -9.39 -3.58
N PHE A 72 2.43 -8.48 -4.39
CA PHE A 72 3.26 -7.47 -5.04
C PHE A 72 3.99 -6.59 -4.03
N SER A 73 3.30 -6.22 -2.96
CA SER A 73 3.90 -5.41 -1.90
C SER A 73 5.03 -6.15 -1.20
N MET A 74 4.84 -7.43 -0.91
CA MET A 74 5.90 -8.25 -0.31
C MET A 74 7.13 -8.32 -1.18
N CYS A 75 6.97 -8.39 -2.50
CA CYS A 75 8.09 -8.41 -3.44
C CYS A 75 8.85 -7.08 -3.48
N ALA A 76 8.16 -5.97 -3.23
CA ALA A 76 8.71 -4.63 -3.39
C ALA A 76 9.23 -4.01 -2.10
N LEU A 77 8.73 -4.47 -0.93
CA LEU A 77 9.06 -3.85 0.35
C LEU A 77 10.50 -4.11 0.77
N ASN A 78 11.07 -3.08 1.40
CA ASN A 78 12.21 -3.26 2.28
C ASN A 78 11.89 -2.61 3.62
N ASN A 79 12.74 -2.86 4.63
CA ASN A 79 12.44 -2.56 6.02
C ASN A 79 12.30 -1.08 6.35
N GLU A 80 12.71 -0.18 5.46
CA GLU A 80 12.75 1.24 5.75
C GLU A 80 11.59 2.03 5.15
N GLN A 81 10.78 1.40 4.30
CA GLN A 81 9.78 2.12 3.51
C GLN A 81 8.45 2.27 4.22
N VAL A 82 8.08 1.31 5.05
CA VAL A 82 6.84 1.38 5.84
C VAL A 82 7.12 0.93 7.26
N ASP A 83 6.32 1.41 8.21
CA ASP A 83 6.48 1.08 9.61
C ASP A 83 5.73 -0.18 10.00
N LYS A 84 4.58 -0.42 9.39
CA LYS A 84 3.78 -1.62 9.58
C LYS A 84 3.11 -2.01 8.28
N ALA A 85 2.90 -3.30 8.07
CA ALA A 85 2.19 -3.81 6.91
C ALA A 85 1.19 -4.88 7.34
N PHE A 86 -0.03 -4.76 6.84
CA PHE A 86 -1.10 -5.73 7.04
C PHE A 86 -1.47 -6.30 5.68
N PHE A 87 -1.30 -7.61 5.52
CA PHE A 87 -1.62 -8.32 4.29
C PHE A 87 -2.90 -9.12 4.49
N ILE A 88 -3.88 -8.88 3.64
CA ILE A 88 -5.20 -9.47 3.76
C ILE A 88 -5.43 -10.42 2.60
N SER A 89 -5.88 -11.66 2.91
CA SER A 89 -6.27 -12.64 1.90
C SER A 89 -5.21 -12.87 0.83
N THR A 90 -4.03 -13.29 1.27
CA THR A 90 -2.91 -13.50 0.36
C THR A 90 -2.99 -14.80 -0.44
N ILE A 91 -4.10 -15.49 -0.40
CA ILE A 91 -4.32 -16.70 -1.18
C ILE A 91 -4.36 -16.33 -2.67
N LEU A 92 -3.52 -16.96 -3.42
CA LEU A 92 -3.40 -16.73 -4.86
C LEU A 92 -3.99 -17.88 -5.65
#